data_e6bd51f2ee5a608ab11ad4c09f170ed3
#
_entry.id   e6bd51f2ee5a608ab11ad4c09f170ed3
#
_cell.length_a   1.000
_cell.length_b   1.000
_cell.length_c   1.000
_cell.angle_alpha   90.00
_cell.angle_beta   90.00
_cell.angle_gamma   90.00
#
_symmetry.space_group_name_H-M   'P 1'
#
loop_
_entity.id
_entity.type
_entity.pdbx_description
1 polymer ?
#
loop_
_entity_poly.entity_id
_entity_poly.type
_entity_poly.pdbx_seq_one_letter_code
_entity_poly.pdbx_strand_id
1 'polypeptide(L)'
;MNRLTQMIKEDMKPALGVTEPGAIAFAAAKARSYTHGPIESVMVSMNSGMYKNAFTCGIPNSNEVGNIFSAALGVVAGDCEKGLESLANVAPADNEVAQKLVDEGKIHVKLSGITSEIFIEATVKTPSDECVVTIKGSHTNIVRIVVNGKVEFEVSEQEPSGENLDGKPGGGHEIHNYTLAQLVDYAKTVPLEEIEFIREAYVVNIALLEEGISNPRTTFAPQLKKMNGDQVISDDELKTAQLLCNAAIEARVIGLDKPAMSITGSGAHGIIATM
;
A
#
# COMPACT_ATOMS: atom_id res chain seq x y z
N MET A 1 -1.91 -18.05 -21.36
CA MET A 1 -1.19 -16.92 -20.79
C MET A 1 0.01 -17.46 -20.04
N ASN A 2 1.19 -16.90 -20.26
CA ASN A 2 2.43 -17.33 -19.59
C ASN A 2 2.32 -17.08 -18.07
N ARG A 3 2.87 -17.97 -17.23
CA ARG A 3 2.81 -17.83 -15.77
C ARG A 3 3.52 -16.57 -15.27
N LEU A 4 4.66 -16.20 -15.90
CA LEU A 4 5.36 -14.94 -15.57
C LEU A 4 4.48 -13.71 -15.87
N THR A 5 3.77 -13.71 -17.00
CA THR A 5 2.78 -12.65 -17.31
C THR A 5 1.71 -12.53 -16.23
N GLN A 6 1.22 -13.67 -15.75
CA GLN A 6 0.22 -13.69 -14.67
C GLN A 6 0.78 -13.16 -13.35
N MET A 7 2.02 -13.54 -12.99
CA MET A 7 2.69 -13.01 -11.79
C MET A 7 2.85 -11.50 -11.84
N ILE A 8 3.21 -10.93 -13.01
CA ILE A 8 3.28 -9.48 -13.17
C ILE A 8 1.92 -8.83 -12.95
N LYS A 9 0.83 -9.40 -13.51
CA LYS A 9 -0.53 -8.90 -13.30
C LYS A 9 -1.00 -8.98 -11.84
N GLU A 10 -0.60 -10.02 -11.13
CA GLU A 10 -0.92 -10.21 -9.71
C GLU A 10 -0.17 -9.21 -8.82
N ASP A 11 1.07 -8.84 -9.20
CA ASP A 11 1.92 -7.92 -8.46
C ASP A 11 1.62 -6.44 -8.74
N MET A 12 1.39 -6.09 -10.00
CA MET A 12 1.08 -4.71 -10.40
C MET A 12 -0.33 -4.31 -9.94
N LYS A 13 -0.39 -3.40 -8.97
CA LYS A 13 -1.67 -2.90 -8.43
C LYS A 13 -1.59 -1.41 -8.15
N PRO A 14 -2.64 -0.63 -8.44
CA PRO A 14 -2.72 0.74 -7.99
C PRO A 14 -2.80 0.77 -6.46
N ALA A 15 -2.11 1.75 -5.87
CA ALA A 15 -2.12 2.02 -4.43
C ALA A 15 -2.22 3.52 -4.21
N LEU A 16 -3.19 3.94 -3.41
CA LEU A 16 -3.40 5.32 -3.07
C LEU A 16 -2.53 5.70 -1.87
N GLY A 17 -1.63 6.67 -2.06
CA GLY A 17 -0.66 7.07 -1.05
C GLY A 17 0.44 6.01 -0.82
N VAL A 18 1.02 6.03 0.37
CA VAL A 18 2.02 5.05 0.81
C VAL A 18 1.33 3.75 1.18
N THR A 19 1.91 2.61 0.80
CA THR A 19 1.28 1.28 0.97
C THR A 19 1.02 0.91 2.42
N GLU A 20 1.87 1.33 3.35
CA GLU A 20 1.75 1.00 4.76
C GLU A 20 0.54 1.68 5.44
N PRO A 21 0.30 3.01 5.30
CA PRO A 21 -0.94 3.62 5.78
C PRO A 21 -2.20 2.99 5.16
N GLY A 22 -2.16 2.69 3.85
CA GLY A 22 -3.25 2.02 3.14
C GLY A 22 -3.56 0.64 3.71
N ALA A 23 -2.53 -0.16 4.00
CA ALA A 23 -2.67 -1.48 4.58
C ALA A 23 -3.22 -1.45 6.02
N ILE A 24 -2.79 -0.47 6.82
CA ILE A 24 -3.32 -0.24 8.17
C ILE A 24 -4.81 0.11 8.10
N ALA A 25 -5.18 1.06 7.23
CA ALA A 25 -6.57 1.45 7.03
C ALA A 25 -7.43 0.29 6.52
N PHE A 26 -6.91 -0.49 5.55
CA PHE A 26 -7.58 -1.68 5.03
C PHE A 26 -7.84 -2.74 6.12
N ALA A 27 -6.83 -3.05 6.95
CA ALA A 27 -6.99 -4.00 8.06
C ALA A 27 -8.03 -3.51 9.07
N ALA A 28 -8.00 -2.23 9.43
CA ALA A 28 -8.93 -1.61 10.36
C ALA A 28 -10.36 -1.56 9.78
N ALA A 29 -10.53 -1.21 8.50
CA ALA A 29 -11.81 -1.23 7.78
C ALA A 29 -12.39 -2.65 7.72
N LYS A 30 -11.55 -3.64 7.42
CA LYS A 30 -11.99 -5.05 7.39
C LYS A 30 -12.44 -5.54 8.77
N ALA A 31 -11.72 -5.22 9.83
CA ALA A 31 -12.15 -5.54 11.19
C ALA A 31 -13.46 -4.81 11.55
N ARG A 32 -13.59 -3.54 11.15
CA ARG A 32 -14.81 -2.75 11.36
C ARG A 32 -16.02 -3.36 10.65
N SER A 33 -15.87 -3.94 9.48
CA SER A 33 -16.99 -4.53 8.71
C SER A 33 -17.68 -5.70 9.40
N TYR A 34 -17.05 -6.27 10.42
CA TYR A 34 -17.60 -7.35 11.26
C TYR A 34 -18.14 -6.89 12.61
N THR A 35 -18.13 -5.58 12.89
CA THR A 35 -18.56 -5.05 14.19
C THR A 35 -19.67 -4.01 14.02
N HIS A 36 -20.56 -3.88 15.04
CA HIS A 36 -21.71 -2.99 15.00
C HIS A 36 -21.71 -2.04 16.21
N GLY A 37 -22.35 -0.89 16.05
CA GLY A 37 -22.46 0.10 17.12
C GLY A 37 -21.24 1.05 17.23
N PRO A 38 -21.16 1.82 18.32
CA PRO A 38 -20.09 2.80 18.52
C PRO A 38 -18.76 2.11 18.81
N ILE A 39 -17.67 2.70 18.30
CA ILE A 39 -16.31 2.20 18.53
C ILE A 39 -15.91 2.51 19.99
N GLU A 40 -15.51 1.47 20.72
CA GLU A 40 -14.92 1.59 22.06
C GLU A 40 -13.40 1.69 21.97
N SER A 41 -12.77 0.82 21.18
CA SER A 41 -11.32 0.87 20.96
C SER A 41 -10.92 0.24 19.63
N VAL A 42 -9.82 0.74 19.09
CA VAL A 42 -9.09 0.17 17.94
C VAL A 42 -7.65 -0.01 18.36
N MET A 43 -7.12 -1.22 18.18
CA MET A 43 -5.70 -1.52 18.41
C MET A 43 -5.09 -2.08 17.13
N VAL A 44 -4.02 -1.46 16.63
CA VAL A 44 -3.29 -2.00 15.49
C VAL A 44 -1.86 -2.32 15.92
N SER A 45 -1.51 -3.59 15.82
CA SER A 45 -0.17 -4.12 16.09
C SER A 45 0.52 -4.44 14.77
N MET A 46 1.78 -4.03 14.59
CA MET A 46 2.48 -4.22 13.33
C MET A 46 3.98 -4.42 13.52
N ASN A 47 4.65 -5.01 12.51
CA ASN A 47 6.11 -5.14 12.52
C ASN A 47 6.82 -3.80 12.34
N SER A 48 8.14 -3.79 12.59
CA SER A 48 8.95 -2.56 12.60
C SER A 48 8.97 -1.82 11.26
N GLY A 49 8.98 -2.54 10.15
CA GLY A 49 8.94 -1.93 8.80
C GLY A 49 7.65 -1.15 8.58
N MET A 50 6.50 -1.78 8.83
CA MET A 50 5.18 -1.18 8.73
C MET A 50 5.04 0.04 9.65
N TYR A 51 5.42 -0.13 10.93
CA TYR A 51 5.33 0.94 11.93
C TYR A 51 6.13 2.17 11.53
N LYS A 52 7.40 1.98 11.16
CA LYS A 52 8.32 3.07 10.80
C LYS A 52 7.89 3.78 9.51
N ASN A 53 7.56 3.02 8.47
CA ASN A 53 7.25 3.58 7.15
C ASN A 53 5.93 4.38 7.17
N ALA A 54 4.92 3.92 7.89
CA ALA A 54 3.65 4.65 8.00
C ALA A 54 3.69 5.84 8.98
N PHE A 55 4.71 5.95 9.83
CA PHE A 55 4.70 6.86 10.99
C PHE A 55 4.49 8.34 10.65
N THR A 56 5.06 8.83 9.55
CA THR A 56 4.98 10.23 9.12
C THR A 56 4.37 10.42 7.73
N CYS A 57 3.92 9.37 7.08
CA CYS A 57 3.37 9.47 5.75
C CYS A 57 2.01 10.16 5.76
N GLY A 58 1.76 10.99 4.75
CA GLY A 58 0.47 11.59 4.50
C GLY A 58 -0.59 10.53 4.16
N ILE A 59 -1.81 10.84 4.53
CA ILE A 59 -2.97 9.97 4.32
C ILE A 59 -3.82 10.57 3.20
N PRO A 60 -4.24 9.76 2.21
CA PRO A 60 -5.10 10.22 1.14
C PRO A 60 -6.39 10.86 1.67
N ASN A 61 -6.81 11.96 1.04
CA ASN A 61 -8.02 12.71 1.40
C ASN A 61 -8.03 13.24 2.85
N SER A 62 -6.85 13.40 3.46
CA SER A 62 -6.67 13.94 4.80
C SER A 62 -5.48 14.91 4.84
N ASN A 63 -5.49 15.81 5.82
CA ASN A 63 -4.32 16.62 6.20
C ASN A 63 -3.49 15.95 7.29
N GLU A 64 -3.96 14.84 7.82
CA GLU A 64 -3.35 14.08 8.89
C GLU A 64 -2.29 13.11 8.35
N VAL A 65 -1.47 12.62 9.25
CA VAL A 65 -0.35 11.72 8.94
C VAL A 65 -0.28 10.54 9.91
N GLY A 66 0.29 9.46 9.47
CA GLY A 66 0.77 8.40 10.36
C GLY A 66 -0.21 7.29 10.67
N ASN A 67 0.28 6.36 11.47
CA ASN A 67 -0.39 5.09 11.79
C ASN A 67 -1.74 5.26 12.49
N ILE A 68 -1.81 6.19 13.45
CA ILE A 68 -3.00 6.42 14.27
C ILE A 68 -4.16 6.90 13.39
N PHE A 69 -3.91 7.91 12.55
CA PHE A 69 -4.94 8.44 11.67
C PHE A 69 -5.30 7.47 10.54
N SER A 70 -4.34 6.67 10.06
CA SER A 70 -4.65 5.59 9.10
C SER A 70 -5.65 4.58 9.69
N ALA A 71 -5.44 4.16 10.93
CA ALA A 71 -6.35 3.27 11.63
C ALA A 71 -7.71 3.93 11.90
N ALA A 72 -7.71 5.19 12.34
CA ALA A 72 -8.93 5.95 12.62
C ALA A 72 -9.80 6.13 11.37
N LEU A 73 -9.22 6.58 10.26
CA LEU A 73 -9.94 6.74 8.99
C LEU A 73 -10.38 5.40 8.40
N GLY A 74 -9.58 4.34 8.60
CA GLY A 74 -9.94 2.99 8.21
C GLY A 74 -11.26 2.53 8.86
N VAL A 75 -11.44 2.75 10.17
CA VAL A 75 -12.68 2.35 10.86
C VAL A 75 -13.84 3.31 10.66
N VAL A 76 -13.60 4.56 10.26
CA VAL A 76 -14.65 5.57 10.04
C VAL A 76 -15.22 5.49 8.63
N ALA A 77 -14.37 5.44 7.62
CA ALA A 77 -14.76 5.58 6.21
C ALA A 77 -14.02 4.61 5.26
N GLY A 78 -13.20 3.70 5.78
CA GLY A 78 -12.44 2.78 4.96
C GLY A 78 -13.32 1.77 4.21
N ASP A 79 -13.10 1.65 2.90
CA ASP A 79 -13.73 0.63 2.07
C ASP A 79 -12.85 -0.64 2.04
N CYS A 80 -13.27 -1.66 2.77
CA CYS A 80 -12.50 -2.90 2.91
C CYS A 80 -12.47 -3.78 1.63
N GLU A 81 -13.19 -3.42 0.58
CA GLU A 81 -13.15 -4.13 -0.69
C GLU A 81 -12.13 -3.52 -1.68
N LYS A 82 -11.58 -2.34 -1.36
CA LYS A 82 -10.62 -1.62 -2.21
C LYS A 82 -9.14 -1.84 -1.87
N GLY A 83 -8.83 -2.71 -0.92
CA GLY A 83 -7.44 -3.00 -0.56
C GLY A 83 -6.64 -1.73 -0.23
N LEU A 84 -5.55 -1.47 -0.94
CA LEU A 84 -4.68 -0.29 -0.72
C LEU A 84 -5.32 1.05 -1.13
N GLU A 85 -6.46 1.04 -1.78
CA GLU A 85 -7.27 2.23 -2.08
C GLU A 85 -8.44 2.42 -1.11
N SER A 86 -8.41 1.75 0.04
CA SER A 86 -9.47 1.78 1.05
C SER A 86 -9.88 3.19 1.48
N LEU A 87 -8.99 4.17 1.41
CA LEU A 87 -9.25 5.57 1.79
C LEU A 87 -9.63 6.48 0.61
N ALA A 88 -9.90 5.94 -0.57
CA ALA A 88 -10.20 6.74 -1.77
C ALA A 88 -11.47 7.60 -1.64
N ASN A 89 -12.42 7.21 -0.80
CA ASN A 89 -13.71 7.88 -0.64
C ASN A 89 -13.83 8.69 0.67
N VAL A 90 -12.74 8.90 1.40
CA VAL A 90 -12.74 9.69 2.65
C VAL A 90 -13.18 11.13 2.36
N ALA A 91 -14.20 11.58 3.07
CA ALA A 91 -14.74 12.94 2.98
C ALA A 91 -14.21 13.84 4.12
N PRO A 92 -14.29 15.16 4.00
CA PRO A 92 -13.89 16.07 5.07
C PRO A 92 -14.56 15.79 6.42
N ALA A 93 -15.84 15.41 6.43
CA ALA A 93 -16.57 15.07 7.65
C ALA A 93 -16.02 13.81 8.34
N ASP A 94 -15.48 12.86 7.59
CA ASP A 94 -14.88 11.64 8.15
C ASP A 94 -13.58 11.95 8.92
N ASN A 95 -12.83 12.96 8.46
CA ASN A 95 -11.65 13.44 9.17
C ASN A 95 -11.99 13.99 10.56
N GLU A 96 -13.11 14.70 10.70
CA GLU A 96 -13.59 15.23 11.99
C GLU A 96 -13.97 14.08 12.94
N VAL A 97 -14.64 13.05 12.42
CA VAL A 97 -15.00 11.86 13.21
C VAL A 97 -13.77 11.07 13.62
N ALA A 98 -12.79 10.88 12.69
CA ALA A 98 -11.54 10.23 12.99
C ALA A 98 -10.73 10.98 14.06
N GLN A 99 -10.64 12.33 13.94
CA GLN A 99 -9.99 13.18 14.93
C GLN A 99 -10.61 12.98 16.32
N LYS A 100 -11.93 12.97 16.41
CA LYS A 100 -12.64 12.75 17.67
C LYS A 100 -12.29 11.41 18.31
N LEU A 101 -12.21 10.33 17.53
CA LEU A 101 -11.79 9.01 18.05
C LEU A 101 -10.36 9.02 18.58
N VAL A 102 -9.48 9.76 17.93
CA VAL A 102 -8.08 9.94 18.37
C VAL A 102 -8.03 10.75 19.66
N ASP A 103 -8.74 11.87 19.74
CA ASP A 103 -8.80 12.74 20.92
C ASP A 103 -9.41 12.03 22.14
N GLU A 104 -10.40 11.17 21.92
CA GLU A 104 -10.99 10.30 22.95
C GLU A 104 -10.07 9.15 23.38
N GLY A 105 -8.89 9.02 22.79
CA GLY A 105 -7.92 7.97 23.12
C GLY A 105 -8.39 6.57 22.76
N LYS A 106 -9.22 6.41 21.74
CA LYS A 106 -9.77 5.13 21.31
C LYS A 106 -8.91 4.41 20.28
N ILE A 107 -7.96 5.10 19.66
CA ILE A 107 -7.09 4.55 18.60
C ILE A 107 -5.69 4.32 19.16
N HIS A 108 -5.25 3.09 19.11
CA HIS A 108 -3.93 2.68 19.59
C HIS A 108 -3.14 1.96 18.52
N VAL A 109 -1.84 2.25 18.45
CA VAL A 109 -0.91 1.53 17.58
C VAL A 109 0.29 1.07 18.39
N LYS A 110 0.81 -0.11 18.10
CA LYS A 110 1.97 -0.66 18.78
C LYS A 110 2.88 -1.45 17.83
N LEU A 111 4.15 -1.52 18.19
CA LEU A 111 5.12 -2.40 17.58
C LEU A 111 4.92 -3.83 18.10
N SER A 112 4.71 -4.81 17.21
CA SER A 112 4.62 -6.23 17.56
C SER A 112 5.98 -6.89 17.68
N GLY A 113 6.93 -6.48 16.86
CA GLY A 113 8.28 -7.05 16.83
C GLY A 113 9.16 -6.43 15.75
N ILE A 114 10.46 -6.70 15.85
CA ILE A 114 11.45 -6.26 14.85
C ILE A 114 11.66 -7.41 13.86
N THR A 115 11.04 -7.29 12.69
CA THR A 115 11.15 -8.25 11.59
C THR A 115 10.93 -7.55 10.26
N SER A 116 11.47 -8.12 9.17
CA SER A 116 11.23 -7.66 7.81
C SER A 116 9.93 -8.22 7.20
N GLU A 117 9.36 -9.26 7.79
CA GLU A 117 8.09 -9.82 7.33
C GLU A 117 6.94 -8.84 7.61
N ILE A 118 6.11 -8.57 6.59
CA ILE A 118 4.92 -7.75 6.73
C ILE A 118 3.95 -8.44 7.69
N PHE A 119 3.59 -7.73 8.75
CA PHE A 119 2.61 -8.16 9.74
C PHE A 119 1.77 -6.97 10.21
N ILE A 120 0.45 -7.13 10.15
CA ILE A 120 -0.53 -6.21 10.74
C ILE A 120 -1.60 -7.06 11.43
N GLU A 121 -1.95 -6.68 12.65
CA GLU A 121 -3.10 -7.21 13.36
C GLU A 121 -3.94 -6.02 13.85
N ALA A 122 -5.15 -5.90 13.29
CA ALA A 122 -6.11 -4.87 13.66
C ALA A 122 -7.25 -5.47 14.47
N THR A 123 -7.45 -4.96 15.68
CA THR A 123 -8.57 -5.32 16.57
C THR A 123 -9.51 -4.12 16.69
N VAL A 124 -10.78 -4.32 16.41
CA VAL A 124 -11.85 -3.34 16.62
C VAL A 124 -12.82 -3.88 17.65
N LYS A 125 -13.10 -3.08 18.67
CA LYS A 125 -14.06 -3.39 19.74
C LYS A 125 -15.21 -2.40 19.77
N THR A 126 -16.40 -2.92 19.98
CA THR A 126 -17.64 -2.22 20.27
C THR A 126 -18.29 -2.84 21.52
N PRO A 127 -19.39 -2.30 22.07
CA PRO A 127 -20.07 -2.92 23.21
C PRO A 127 -20.55 -4.35 22.95
N SER A 128 -20.82 -4.72 21.70
CA SER A 128 -21.38 -6.03 21.32
C SER A 128 -20.39 -6.94 20.62
N ASP A 129 -19.38 -6.38 19.95
CA ASP A 129 -18.55 -7.13 19.04
C ASP A 129 -17.05 -6.83 19.22
N GLU A 130 -16.25 -7.88 18.98
CA GLU A 130 -14.80 -7.76 18.81
C GLU A 130 -14.41 -8.48 17.51
N CYS A 131 -13.68 -7.80 16.64
CA CYS A 131 -13.09 -8.42 15.45
C CYS A 131 -11.59 -8.21 15.41
N VAL A 132 -10.86 -9.29 15.11
CA VAL A 132 -9.41 -9.28 14.88
C VAL A 132 -9.14 -9.71 13.44
N VAL A 133 -8.43 -8.88 12.70
CA VAL A 133 -7.97 -9.17 11.32
C VAL A 133 -6.46 -9.21 11.31
N THR A 134 -5.88 -10.29 10.77
CA THR A 134 -4.43 -10.46 10.64
C THR A 134 -4.02 -10.49 9.16
N ILE A 135 -3.05 -9.66 8.81
CA ILE A 135 -2.40 -9.59 7.49
C ILE A 135 -0.96 -10.04 7.64
N LYS A 136 -0.47 -10.91 6.73
CA LYS A 136 0.93 -11.38 6.70
C LYS A 136 1.48 -11.50 5.27
N GLY A 137 2.78 -11.30 5.12
CA GLY A 137 3.56 -11.55 3.90
C GLY A 137 3.39 -10.49 2.81
N SER A 138 2.19 -9.94 2.62
CA SER A 138 1.94 -8.79 1.74
C SER A 138 0.94 -7.82 2.36
N HIS A 139 0.86 -6.59 1.85
CA HIS A 139 0.07 -5.51 2.45
C HIS A 139 -1.46 -5.73 2.45
N THR A 140 -1.97 -6.66 1.65
CA THR A 140 -3.41 -6.95 1.54
C THR A 140 -3.76 -8.42 1.76
N ASN A 141 -2.78 -9.26 2.12
CA ASN A 141 -2.99 -10.69 2.30
C ASN A 141 -3.55 -10.97 3.71
N ILE A 142 -4.87 -10.99 3.84
CA ILE A 142 -5.55 -11.39 5.06
C ILE A 142 -5.36 -12.90 5.25
N VAL A 143 -4.75 -13.29 6.37
CA VAL A 143 -4.53 -14.70 6.71
C VAL A 143 -5.48 -15.21 7.79
N ARG A 144 -6.08 -14.31 8.59
CA ARG A 144 -6.99 -14.71 9.66
C ARG A 144 -8.00 -13.62 10.00
N ILE A 145 -9.24 -14.02 10.28
CA ILE A 145 -10.31 -13.17 10.83
C ILE A 145 -10.96 -13.91 11.99
N VAL A 146 -11.04 -13.26 13.13
CA VAL A 146 -11.68 -13.79 14.35
C VAL A 146 -12.76 -12.78 14.79
N VAL A 147 -13.99 -13.25 14.95
CA VAL A 147 -15.13 -12.43 15.39
C VAL A 147 -15.69 -13.01 16.69
N ASN A 148 -15.72 -12.24 17.76
CA ASN A 148 -16.22 -12.66 19.07
C ASN A 148 -15.59 -13.97 19.58
N GLY A 149 -14.27 -14.12 19.33
CA GLY A 149 -13.49 -15.30 19.69
C GLY A 149 -13.65 -16.51 18.75
N LYS A 150 -14.51 -16.43 17.73
CA LYS A 150 -14.71 -17.50 16.75
C LYS A 150 -13.92 -17.18 15.47
N VAL A 151 -13.19 -18.16 14.96
CA VAL A 151 -12.48 -18.04 13.67
C VAL A 151 -13.50 -18.07 12.54
N GLU A 152 -13.63 -16.99 11.80
CA GLU A 152 -14.50 -16.88 10.62
C GLU A 152 -13.73 -17.13 9.31
N PHE A 153 -12.44 -16.82 9.31
CA PHE A 153 -11.56 -17.09 8.19
C PHE A 153 -10.14 -17.38 8.70
N GLU A 154 -9.53 -18.41 8.15
CA GLU A 154 -8.12 -18.73 8.40
C GLU A 154 -7.54 -19.43 7.17
N VAL A 155 -6.45 -18.89 6.66
CA VAL A 155 -5.66 -19.59 5.64
C VAL A 155 -4.97 -20.75 6.35
N SER A 156 -5.30 -22.00 5.98
CA SER A 156 -4.54 -23.14 6.46
C SER A 156 -3.08 -22.93 6.07
N GLU A 157 -2.19 -23.05 7.05
CA GLU A 157 -0.75 -23.14 6.78
C GLU A 157 -0.54 -24.42 5.94
N GLN A 158 -0.73 -24.31 4.63
CA GLN A 158 -0.14 -25.28 3.73
C GLN A 158 1.36 -24.99 3.82
N GLU A 159 2.12 -25.94 4.29
CA GLU A 159 3.57 -25.93 4.13
C GLU A 159 3.85 -25.56 2.68
N PRO A 160 4.78 -24.64 2.42
CA PRO A 160 5.09 -24.22 1.06
C PRO A 160 5.47 -25.47 0.25
N SER A 161 4.52 -25.93 -0.55
CA SER A 161 4.71 -27.05 -1.46
C SER A 161 5.53 -26.58 -2.67
N GLY A 162 6.83 -26.54 -2.48
CA GLY A 162 7.80 -26.23 -3.51
C GLY A 162 9.20 -26.61 -3.02
N GLU A 163 9.74 -27.68 -3.50
CA GLU A 163 11.17 -27.94 -3.39
C GLU A 163 11.88 -26.82 -4.16
N ASN A 164 12.66 -26.00 -3.48
CA ASN A 164 13.62 -25.12 -4.13
C ASN A 164 14.63 -25.97 -4.89
N LEU A 165 15.20 -25.46 -6.00
CA LEU A 165 16.25 -26.10 -6.77
C LEU A 165 17.45 -26.58 -5.93
N ASP A 166 17.56 -26.13 -4.67
CA ASP A 166 18.58 -26.53 -3.70
C ASP A 166 18.07 -27.55 -2.66
N GLY A 167 16.87 -28.11 -2.80
CA GLY A 167 16.33 -29.16 -1.88
C GLY A 167 16.07 -28.69 -0.44
N LYS A 168 15.90 -27.38 -0.20
CA LYS A 168 15.56 -26.84 1.12
C LYS A 168 14.06 -26.54 1.21
N PRO A 169 13.36 -26.97 2.28
CA PRO A 169 12.00 -26.53 2.53
C PRO A 169 12.02 -25.03 2.80
N GLY A 170 11.45 -24.24 1.92
CA GLY A 170 11.42 -22.81 2.08
C GLY A 170 10.25 -22.21 1.33
N GLY A 171 9.43 -21.43 2.02
CA GLY A 171 8.41 -20.56 1.44
C GLY A 171 9.03 -19.46 0.60
N GLY A 172 9.66 -19.82 -0.51
CA GLY A 172 10.16 -18.86 -1.50
C GLY A 172 9.03 -18.37 -2.39
N HIS A 173 9.06 -17.10 -2.77
CA HIS A 173 8.17 -16.58 -3.81
C HIS A 173 8.35 -17.42 -5.10
N GLU A 174 7.27 -17.65 -5.83
CA GLU A 174 7.26 -18.48 -7.05
C GLU A 174 8.33 -18.05 -8.06
N ILE A 175 8.73 -16.77 -8.08
CA ILE A 175 9.80 -16.25 -8.93
C ILE A 175 11.13 -16.97 -8.71
N HIS A 176 11.38 -17.54 -7.54
CA HIS A 176 12.59 -18.31 -7.23
C HIS A 176 12.68 -19.64 -7.99
N ASN A 177 11.58 -20.09 -8.61
CA ASN A 177 11.57 -21.25 -9.49
C ASN A 177 12.13 -20.96 -10.89
N TYR A 178 12.47 -19.71 -11.18
CA TYR A 178 13.00 -19.28 -12.47
C TYR A 178 14.46 -18.84 -12.34
N THR A 179 15.28 -19.25 -13.31
CA THR A 179 16.63 -18.73 -13.46
C THR A 179 16.62 -17.34 -14.10
N LEU A 180 17.66 -16.55 -13.88
CA LEU A 180 17.81 -15.24 -14.55
C LEU A 180 17.73 -15.36 -16.07
N ALA A 181 18.31 -16.44 -16.64
CA ALA A 181 18.26 -16.69 -18.08
C ALA A 181 16.82 -16.85 -18.59
N GLN A 182 15.96 -17.57 -17.86
CA GLN A 182 14.55 -17.74 -18.21
C GLN A 182 13.78 -16.42 -18.12
N LEU A 183 14.06 -15.58 -17.11
CA LEU A 183 13.45 -14.27 -16.98
C LEU A 183 13.85 -13.34 -18.13
N VAL A 184 15.13 -13.34 -18.52
CA VAL A 184 15.63 -12.56 -19.65
C VAL A 184 15.05 -13.06 -20.96
N ASP A 185 14.95 -14.39 -21.16
CA ASP A 185 14.34 -14.97 -22.34
C ASP A 185 12.86 -14.60 -22.45
N TYR A 186 12.11 -14.71 -21.36
CA TYR A 186 10.72 -14.25 -21.30
C TYR A 186 10.59 -12.78 -21.72
N ALA A 187 11.41 -11.89 -21.13
CA ALA A 187 11.35 -10.46 -21.45
C ALA A 187 11.64 -10.15 -22.92
N LYS A 188 12.45 -10.99 -23.60
CA LYS A 188 12.79 -10.84 -25.02
C LYS A 188 11.75 -11.45 -25.98
N THR A 189 11.02 -12.45 -25.53
CA THR A 189 10.19 -13.31 -26.42
C THR A 189 8.70 -13.21 -26.15
N VAL A 190 8.28 -12.63 -25.01
CA VAL A 190 6.85 -12.48 -24.68
C VAL A 190 6.15 -11.62 -25.75
N PRO A 191 5.01 -12.06 -26.29
CA PRO A 191 4.22 -11.25 -27.22
C PRO A 191 3.75 -9.95 -26.55
N LEU A 192 3.86 -8.83 -27.27
CA LEU A 192 3.47 -7.50 -26.73
C LEU A 192 2.02 -7.48 -26.25
N GLU A 193 1.14 -8.20 -26.94
CA GLU A 193 -0.27 -8.31 -26.60
C GLU A 193 -0.51 -8.94 -25.22
N GLU A 194 0.39 -9.82 -24.77
CA GLU A 194 0.30 -10.43 -23.44
C GLU A 194 0.70 -9.49 -22.31
N ILE A 195 1.52 -8.46 -22.61
CA ILE A 195 2.05 -7.51 -21.64
C ILE A 195 1.55 -6.08 -21.84
N GLU A 196 0.61 -5.83 -22.74
CA GLU A 196 0.05 -4.50 -23.03
C GLU A 196 -0.51 -3.82 -21.77
N PHE A 197 -1.03 -4.59 -20.82
CA PHE A 197 -1.54 -4.07 -19.55
C PHE A 197 -0.48 -3.29 -18.73
N ILE A 198 0.83 -3.53 -18.94
CA ILE A 198 1.91 -2.80 -18.26
C ILE A 198 1.85 -1.30 -18.59
N ARG A 199 1.30 -0.92 -19.74
CA ARG A 199 1.10 0.49 -20.11
C ARG A 199 0.22 1.26 -19.12
N GLU A 200 -0.66 0.57 -18.39
CA GLU A 200 -1.48 1.18 -17.35
C GLU A 200 -0.61 1.84 -16.26
N ALA A 201 0.55 1.24 -15.95
CA ALA A 201 1.48 1.81 -14.98
C ALA A 201 1.96 3.21 -15.38
N TYR A 202 2.25 3.40 -16.67
CA TYR A 202 2.62 4.72 -17.20
C TYR A 202 1.47 5.72 -17.05
N VAL A 203 0.25 5.36 -17.44
CA VAL A 203 -0.92 6.25 -17.35
C VAL A 203 -1.19 6.67 -15.91
N VAL A 204 -1.18 5.71 -14.98
CA VAL A 204 -1.42 5.97 -13.55
C VAL A 204 -0.33 6.87 -12.96
N ASN A 205 0.94 6.56 -13.22
CA ASN A 205 2.05 7.30 -12.63
C ASN A 205 2.25 8.70 -13.26
N ILE A 206 1.91 8.90 -14.53
CA ILE A 206 1.90 10.25 -15.15
C ILE A 206 0.83 11.14 -14.50
N ALA A 207 -0.37 10.62 -14.23
CA ALA A 207 -1.40 11.39 -13.54
C ALA A 207 -0.95 11.82 -12.13
N LEU A 208 -0.22 10.96 -11.43
CA LEU A 208 0.38 11.29 -10.13
C LEU A 208 1.50 12.32 -10.24
N LEU A 209 2.34 12.25 -11.29
CA LEU A 209 3.37 13.23 -11.60
C LEU A 209 2.76 14.62 -11.86
N GLU A 210 1.73 14.69 -12.70
CA GLU A 210 1.04 15.95 -13.01
C GLU A 210 0.46 16.59 -11.76
N GLU A 211 -0.13 15.78 -10.87
CA GLU A 211 -0.58 16.23 -9.56
C GLU A 211 0.59 16.75 -8.71
N GLY A 212 1.72 16.03 -8.67
CA GLY A 212 2.90 16.45 -7.92
C GLY A 212 3.52 17.76 -8.40
N ILE A 213 3.49 18.03 -9.70
CA ILE A 213 4.01 19.28 -10.27
C ILE A 213 3.09 20.47 -10.00
N SER A 214 1.76 20.26 -10.00
CA SER A 214 0.76 21.32 -9.95
C SER A 214 0.21 21.62 -8.57
N ASN A 215 0.29 20.68 -7.64
CA ASN A 215 -0.34 20.81 -6.32
C ASN A 215 0.44 21.77 -5.40
N PRO A 216 -0.24 22.76 -4.77
CA PRO A 216 0.42 23.73 -3.88
C PRO A 216 0.98 23.13 -2.58
N ARG A 217 0.62 21.90 -2.22
CA ARG A 217 1.16 21.18 -1.05
C ARG A 217 2.56 20.61 -1.29
N THR A 218 2.97 20.45 -2.55
CA THR A 218 4.32 19.96 -2.88
C THR A 218 5.35 21.05 -2.68
N THR A 219 6.53 20.70 -2.23
CA THR A 219 7.64 21.59 -1.92
C THR A 219 8.91 21.26 -2.71
N PHE A 220 9.19 20.00 -2.94
CA PHE A 220 10.35 19.56 -3.73
C PHE A 220 10.13 19.71 -5.23
N ALA A 221 8.97 19.32 -5.73
CA ALA A 221 8.66 19.39 -7.16
C ALA A 221 8.85 20.78 -7.77
N PRO A 222 8.37 21.90 -7.17
CA PRO A 222 8.64 23.23 -7.66
C PRO A 222 10.12 23.62 -7.67
N GLN A 223 10.89 23.20 -6.67
CA GLN A 223 12.32 23.47 -6.61
C GLN A 223 13.09 22.69 -7.69
N LEU A 224 12.79 21.42 -7.87
CA LEU A 224 13.39 20.59 -8.90
C LEU A 224 13.05 21.12 -10.30
N LYS A 225 11.82 21.57 -10.54
CA LYS A 225 11.42 22.19 -11.80
C LYS A 225 12.24 23.47 -12.07
N LYS A 226 12.41 24.33 -11.08
CA LYS A 226 13.25 25.52 -11.19
C LYS A 226 14.71 25.17 -11.49
N MET A 227 15.27 24.14 -10.84
CA MET A 227 16.61 23.65 -11.10
C MET A 227 16.75 23.04 -12.50
N ASN A 228 15.67 22.58 -13.10
CA ASN A 228 15.57 22.06 -14.47
C ASN A 228 15.23 23.13 -15.51
N GLY A 229 15.48 24.41 -15.21
CA GLY A 229 15.22 25.54 -16.11
C GLY A 229 13.73 25.86 -16.30
N ASP A 230 12.90 25.62 -15.30
CA ASP A 230 11.43 25.74 -15.30
C ASP A 230 10.72 24.83 -16.33
N GLN A 231 11.45 23.84 -16.84
CA GLN A 231 10.92 22.83 -17.76
C GLN A 231 10.67 21.50 -17.05
N VAL A 232 9.66 20.74 -17.51
CA VAL A 232 9.43 19.38 -17.03
C VAL A 232 10.46 18.42 -17.65
N ILE A 233 10.71 18.59 -18.95
CA ILE A 233 11.73 17.88 -19.71
C ILE A 233 12.71 18.90 -20.26
N SER A 234 14.00 18.71 -19.99
CA SER A 234 15.10 19.54 -20.49
C SER A 234 16.18 18.67 -21.17
N ASP A 235 17.21 19.30 -21.71
CA ASP A 235 18.37 18.61 -22.27
C ASP A 235 19.25 17.93 -21.17
N ASP A 236 19.04 18.27 -19.89
CA ASP A 236 19.69 17.61 -18.76
C ASP A 236 18.84 16.40 -18.32
N GLU A 237 19.22 15.23 -18.83
CA GLU A 237 18.52 13.96 -18.57
C GLU A 237 18.42 13.64 -17.06
N LEU A 238 19.47 13.92 -16.29
CA LEU A 238 19.51 13.63 -14.87
C LEU A 238 18.50 14.51 -14.09
N LYS A 239 18.50 15.82 -14.35
CA LYS A 239 17.53 16.74 -13.71
C LYS A 239 16.11 16.43 -14.14
N THR A 240 15.89 16.08 -15.40
CA THR A 240 14.60 15.62 -15.89
C THR A 240 14.14 14.39 -15.13
N ALA A 241 14.96 13.33 -15.06
CA ALA A 241 14.62 12.11 -14.33
C ALA A 241 14.37 12.36 -12.82
N GLN A 242 15.19 13.21 -12.19
CA GLN A 242 14.99 13.62 -10.80
C GLN A 242 13.65 14.33 -10.60
N LEU A 243 13.27 15.24 -11.46
CA LEU A 243 11.99 15.94 -11.38
C LEU A 243 10.83 14.96 -11.57
N LEU A 244 10.85 14.15 -12.62
CA LEU A 244 9.76 13.23 -12.93
C LEU A 244 9.51 12.26 -11.76
N CYS A 245 10.57 11.58 -11.30
CA CYS A 245 10.44 10.60 -10.23
C CYS A 245 10.06 11.25 -8.89
N ASN A 246 10.75 12.33 -8.50
CA ASN A 246 10.53 12.90 -7.17
C ASN A 246 9.22 13.67 -7.05
N ALA A 247 8.73 14.31 -8.11
CA ALA A 247 7.42 14.98 -8.04
C ALA A 247 6.28 13.96 -7.84
N ALA A 248 6.31 12.83 -8.54
CA ALA A 248 5.35 11.76 -8.33
C ALA A 248 5.50 11.10 -6.95
N ILE A 249 6.74 10.88 -6.49
CA ILE A 249 7.01 10.31 -5.15
C ILE A 249 6.53 11.28 -4.06
N GLU A 250 6.80 12.58 -4.18
CA GLU A 250 6.34 13.58 -3.22
C GLU A 250 4.81 13.59 -3.13
N ALA A 251 4.11 13.65 -4.27
CA ALA A 251 2.66 13.59 -4.33
C ALA A 251 2.10 12.37 -3.57
N ARG A 252 2.70 11.20 -3.80
CA ARG A 252 2.35 9.96 -3.11
C ARG A 252 2.60 10.04 -1.61
N VAL A 253 3.76 10.53 -1.18
CA VAL A 253 4.19 10.53 0.24
C VAL A 253 3.40 11.52 1.08
N ILE A 254 3.01 12.67 0.52
CA ILE A 254 2.16 13.65 1.22
C ILE A 254 0.66 13.32 1.15
N GLY A 255 0.29 12.20 0.52
CA GLY A 255 -1.08 11.72 0.48
C GLY A 255 -1.99 12.51 -0.46
N LEU A 256 -1.53 12.86 -1.66
CA LEU A 256 -2.41 13.43 -2.68
C LEU A 256 -3.34 12.36 -3.27
N ASP A 257 -4.48 12.80 -3.80
CA ASP A 257 -5.56 11.95 -4.28
C ASP A 257 -5.31 11.42 -5.70
N LYS A 258 -4.16 10.78 -5.90
CA LYS A 258 -3.84 10.03 -7.11
C LYS A 258 -3.10 8.74 -6.75
N PRO A 259 -3.49 7.60 -7.31
CA PRO A 259 -2.79 6.35 -7.07
C PRO A 259 -1.42 6.33 -7.75
N ALA A 260 -0.51 5.54 -7.21
CA ALA A 260 0.70 5.08 -7.88
C ALA A 260 0.51 3.62 -8.29
N MET A 261 0.98 3.22 -9.47
CA MET A 261 1.08 1.80 -9.79
C MET A 261 2.21 1.18 -8.97
N SER A 262 1.84 0.28 -8.07
CA SER A 262 2.79 -0.44 -7.23
C SER A 262 3.41 -1.60 -8.01
N ILE A 263 4.72 -1.78 -7.88
CA ILE A 263 5.47 -2.95 -8.36
C ILE A 263 6.28 -3.49 -7.17
N THR A 264 6.29 -4.79 -6.97
CA THR A 264 6.95 -5.45 -5.83
C THR A 264 6.47 -4.93 -4.46
N GLY A 265 5.19 -4.60 -4.36
CA GLY A 265 4.60 -4.01 -3.16
C GLY A 265 5.03 -2.56 -2.87
N SER A 266 5.69 -1.89 -3.83
CA SER A 266 6.19 -0.52 -3.67
C SER A 266 5.74 0.40 -4.80
N GLY A 267 4.99 1.46 -4.47
CA GLY A 267 4.64 2.51 -5.43
C GLY A 267 5.86 3.32 -5.89
N ALA A 268 6.88 3.48 -5.07
CA ALA A 268 8.12 4.15 -5.48
C ALA A 268 8.86 3.37 -6.57
N HIS A 269 8.94 2.03 -6.46
CA HIS A 269 9.50 1.19 -7.51
C HIS A 269 8.70 1.30 -8.82
N GLY A 270 7.36 1.29 -8.72
CA GLY A 270 6.50 1.48 -9.89
C GLY A 270 6.71 2.82 -10.57
N ILE A 271 6.82 3.91 -9.81
CA ILE A 271 7.12 5.25 -10.35
C ILE A 271 8.47 5.24 -11.07
N ILE A 272 9.55 4.79 -10.42
CA ILE A 272 10.89 4.79 -11.01
C ILE A 272 10.97 3.92 -12.27
N ALA A 273 10.24 2.80 -12.31
CA ALA A 273 10.25 1.89 -13.45
C ALA A 273 9.50 2.44 -14.68
N THR A 274 8.65 3.45 -14.51
CA THR A 274 7.76 3.97 -15.57
C THR A 274 8.06 5.40 -16.01
N MET A 275 8.87 6.16 -15.25
CA MET A 275 9.32 7.51 -15.59
C MET A 275 10.65 7.52 -16.32
#